data_c0e789b4b1c518c3a83cb59a0b084498
#
_entry.id   c0e789b4b1c518c3a83cb59a0b084498
#
_cell.length_a   1.000
_cell.length_b   1.000
_cell.length_c   1.000
_cell.angle_alpha   90.00
_cell.angle_beta   90.00
_cell.angle_gamma   90.00
#
_symmetry.space_group_name_H-M   'P 1'
#
loop_
_entity.id
_entity.type
_entity.pdbx_description
1 polymer ?
#
loop_
_entity_poly.entity_id
_entity_poly.type
_entity_poly.pdbx_seq_one_letter_code
_entity_poly.pdbx_strand_id
1 'polypeptide(L)'
;MYCPFCQAEDTKVVDSRIFADGSQIRRRRKCDVCKARFTTFEVADLALPKIIKNDGKRQEFNGSKLKKGMLRALEKRPLSAEKTDALFSKILSDIRVLGEREIHSEKIGEIMMNALKDVDQVAYVLSLIHISEPTRRRG
;
A
#
# COMPACT_ATOMS: atom_id res chain seq x y z
N MET A 1 15.96 -16.99 13.81
CA MET A 1 14.62 -16.81 14.41
C MET A 1 14.56 -17.51 15.75
N TYR A 2 14.02 -16.86 16.75
CA TYR A 2 13.89 -17.43 18.08
C TYR A 2 12.86 -18.56 18.09
N CYS A 3 13.10 -19.57 18.93
CA CYS A 3 12.14 -20.64 19.13
C CYS A 3 10.93 -20.10 19.93
N PRO A 4 9.70 -20.29 19.44
CA PRO A 4 8.52 -19.78 20.18
C PRO A 4 8.21 -20.58 21.45
N PHE A 5 8.85 -21.72 21.64
CA PHE A 5 8.59 -22.59 22.78
C PHE A 5 9.60 -22.44 23.91
N CYS A 6 10.90 -22.39 23.58
CA CYS A 6 11.95 -22.29 24.61
C CYS A 6 12.78 -21.02 24.53
N GLN A 7 12.51 -20.13 23.56
CA GLN A 7 13.19 -18.86 23.36
C GLN A 7 14.68 -19.00 23.01
N ALA A 8 15.12 -20.14 22.52
CA ALA A 8 16.48 -20.29 22.01
C ALA A 8 16.71 -19.29 20.88
N GLU A 9 17.89 -18.72 20.81
CA GLU A 9 18.18 -17.61 19.87
C GLU A 9 18.08 -18.03 18.40
N ASP A 10 18.32 -19.30 18.09
CA ASP A 10 18.38 -19.75 16.71
C ASP A 10 17.62 -21.04 16.50
N THR A 11 17.05 -21.17 15.32
CA THR A 11 16.34 -22.36 14.84
C THR A 11 16.75 -22.62 13.41
N LYS A 12 16.70 -23.89 12.98
CA LYS A 12 17.11 -24.27 11.62
C LYS A 12 15.91 -24.51 10.73
N VAL A 13 16.05 -24.15 9.47
CA VAL A 13 15.06 -24.48 8.44
C VAL A 13 15.37 -25.87 7.91
N VAL A 14 14.43 -26.79 8.03
CA VAL A 14 14.61 -28.17 7.56
C VAL A 14 13.91 -28.42 6.24
N ASP A 15 12.95 -27.60 5.87
CA ASP A 15 12.24 -27.71 4.59
C ASP A 15 11.64 -26.35 4.21
N SER A 16 11.54 -26.10 2.91
CA SER A 16 10.93 -24.87 2.38
C SER A 16 10.14 -25.22 1.13
N ARG A 17 8.92 -24.68 1.04
CA ARG A 17 8.05 -24.92 -0.12
C ARG A 17 7.35 -23.63 -0.54
N ILE A 18 7.16 -23.49 -1.84
CA ILE A 18 6.38 -22.40 -2.40
C ILE A 18 4.91 -22.70 -2.17
N PHE A 19 4.17 -21.69 -1.74
CA PHE A 19 2.77 -21.81 -1.39
C PHE A 19 1.99 -20.63 -1.98
N ALA A 20 0.66 -20.80 -2.15
CA ALA A 20 -0.23 -19.75 -2.67
C ALA A 20 0.26 -19.17 -4.00
N ASP A 21 0.47 -20.02 -5.01
CA ASP A 21 0.89 -19.66 -6.37
C ASP A 21 2.18 -18.84 -6.44
N GLY A 22 3.07 -19.04 -5.48
CA GLY A 22 4.37 -18.39 -5.45
C GLY A 22 4.40 -17.11 -4.61
N SER A 23 3.26 -16.69 -4.04
CA SER A 23 3.21 -15.47 -3.24
C SER A 23 3.72 -15.65 -1.81
N GLN A 24 3.87 -16.88 -1.36
CA GLN A 24 4.31 -17.19 -0.01
C GLN A 24 5.34 -18.33 -0.02
N ILE A 25 6.19 -18.36 0.99
CA ILE A 25 7.10 -19.46 1.22
C ILE A 25 6.77 -20.06 2.58
N ARG A 26 6.48 -21.36 2.60
CA ARG A 26 6.25 -22.09 3.83
C ARG A 26 7.57 -22.72 4.24
N ARG A 27 8.01 -22.47 5.48
CA ARG A 27 9.24 -23.04 6.01
C ARG A 27 8.93 -23.89 7.23
N ARG A 28 9.51 -25.09 7.26
CA ARG A 28 9.45 -25.95 8.42
C ARG A 28 10.74 -25.76 9.20
N ARG A 29 10.62 -25.39 10.47
CA ARG A 29 11.77 -25.11 11.33
C ARG A 29 11.86 -26.08 12.48
N LYS A 30 13.08 -26.27 12.99
CA LYS A 30 13.35 -27.13 14.13
C LYS A 30 14.29 -26.39 15.08
N CYS A 31 13.97 -26.46 16.38
CA CYS A 31 14.84 -25.97 17.44
C CYS A 31 15.79 -27.09 17.87
N ASP A 32 17.10 -26.83 17.88
CA ASP A 32 18.08 -27.81 18.32
C ASP A 32 18.12 -27.97 19.84
N VAL A 33 17.61 -26.99 20.59
CA VAL A 33 17.61 -27.02 22.05
C VAL A 33 16.45 -27.84 22.59
N CYS A 34 15.21 -27.47 22.26
CA CYS A 34 14.02 -28.18 22.79
C CYS A 34 13.47 -29.22 21.81
N LYS A 35 14.04 -29.34 20.60
CA LYS A 35 13.63 -30.29 19.57
C LYS A 35 12.23 -30.06 19.01
N ALA A 36 11.59 -28.97 19.35
CA ALA A 36 10.27 -28.61 18.82
C ALA A 36 10.36 -28.28 17.33
N ARG A 37 9.31 -28.62 16.59
CA ARG A 37 9.16 -28.24 15.19
C ARG A 37 7.98 -27.30 15.05
N PHE A 38 8.13 -26.31 14.17
CA PHE A 38 7.07 -25.36 13.92
C PHE A 38 7.15 -24.86 12.48
N THR A 39 6.05 -24.33 12.00
CA THR A 39 5.93 -23.84 10.63
C THR A 39 5.90 -22.31 10.64
N THR A 40 6.62 -21.70 9.72
CA THR A 40 6.58 -20.27 9.49
C THR A 40 6.23 -20.00 8.04
N PHE A 41 5.70 -18.81 7.78
CA PHE A 41 5.40 -18.34 6.44
C PHE A 41 6.14 -17.04 6.18
N GLU A 42 6.68 -16.94 4.98
CA GLU A 42 7.31 -15.71 4.53
C GLU A 42 6.41 -15.11 3.45
N VAL A 43 5.98 -13.88 3.67
CA VAL A 43 5.14 -13.14 2.75
C VAL A 43 5.73 -11.75 2.54
N ALA A 44 5.45 -11.15 1.38
CA ALA A 44 5.85 -9.77 1.15
C ALA A 44 5.08 -8.85 2.08
N ASP A 45 5.79 -7.92 2.70
CA ASP A 45 5.15 -6.89 3.51
C ASP A 45 4.68 -5.79 2.56
N LEU A 46 3.38 -5.78 2.29
CA LEU A 46 2.76 -4.82 1.39
C LEU A 46 2.03 -3.71 2.15
N ALA A 47 2.45 -3.45 3.36
CA ALA A 47 1.84 -2.40 4.18
C ALA A 47 1.95 -1.05 3.48
N LEU A 48 0.88 -0.26 3.57
CA LEU A 48 0.86 1.09 3.04
C LEU A 48 1.45 2.05 4.07
N PRO A 49 2.14 3.12 3.62
CA PRO A 49 2.77 4.06 4.54
C PRO A 49 1.74 4.88 5.32
N LYS A 50 2.15 5.42 6.46
CA LYS A 50 1.35 6.40 7.17
C LYS A 50 1.40 7.73 6.43
N ILE A 51 0.34 8.49 6.52
CA ILE A 51 0.23 9.79 5.86
C ILE A 51 0.64 10.90 6.83
N ILE A 52 1.53 11.76 6.39
CA ILE A 52 1.89 12.97 7.12
C ILE A 52 1.08 14.12 6.54
N LYS A 53 0.20 14.69 7.35
CA LYS A 53 -0.63 15.82 6.97
C LYS A 53 0.18 17.12 6.97
N ASN A 54 -0.37 18.17 6.36
CA ASN A 54 0.29 19.47 6.29
C ASN A 54 0.56 20.09 7.67
N ASP A 55 -0.22 19.71 8.68
CA ASP A 55 -0.02 20.16 10.07
C ASP A 55 0.98 19.31 10.84
N GLY A 56 1.62 18.35 10.18
CA GLY A 56 2.58 17.43 10.78
C GLY A 56 1.98 16.21 11.44
N LYS A 57 0.67 16.11 11.52
CA LYS A 57 0.01 14.95 12.13
C LYS A 57 0.11 13.73 11.23
N ARG A 58 0.30 12.57 11.84
CA ARG A 58 0.36 11.30 11.15
C ARG A 58 -0.97 10.58 11.23
N GLN A 59 -1.40 10.00 10.12
CA GLN A 59 -2.63 9.21 10.04
C GLN A 59 -2.35 7.89 9.37
N GLU A 60 -3.17 6.89 9.68
CA GLU A 60 -3.16 5.64 8.94
C GLU A 60 -3.63 5.89 7.51
N PHE A 61 -3.10 5.12 6.57
CA PHE A 61 -3.53 5.22 5.18
C PHE A 61 -4.99 4.79 5.04
N ASN A 62 -5.81 5.65 4.45
CA ASN A 62 -7.22 5.36 4.23
C ASN A 62 -7.47 5.23 2.72
N GLY A 63 -7.52 3.97 2.25
CA GLY A 63 -7.77 3.68 0.83
C GLY A 63 -9.12 4.17 0.35
N SER A 64 -10.14 4.09 1.20
CA SER A 64 -11.49 4.56 0.85
C SER A 64 -11.50 6.06 0.58
N LYS A 65 -10.78 6.83 1.36
CA LYS A 65 -10.69 8.27 1.20
C LYS A 65 -9.97 8.64 -0.11
N LEU A 66 -8.89 7.93 -0.41
CA LEU A 66 -8.18 8.11 -1.66
C LEU A 66 -9.06 7.76 -2.86
N LYS A 67 -9.79 6.65 -2.77
CA LYS A 67 -10.70 6.22 -3.83
C LYS A 67 -11.81 7.23 -4.07
N LYS A 68 -12.37 7.80 -3.02
CA LYS A 68 -13.38 8.86 -3.14
C LYS A 68 -12.85 10.09 -3.87
N GLY A 69 -11.63 10.51 -3.54
CA GLY A 69 -10.99 11.62 -4.23
C GLY A 69 -10.78 11.34 -5.71
N MET A 70 -10.33 10.13 -6.03
CA MET A 70 -10.15 9.71 -7.42
C MET A 70 -11.47 9.68 -8.17
N LEU A 71 -12.51 9.08 -7.58
CA LEU A 71 -13.84 8.99 -8.21
C LEU A 71 -14.44 10.38 -8.44
N ARG A 72 -14.20 11.32 -7.54
CA ARG A 72 -14.68 12.68 -7.69
C ARG A 72 -14.03 13.36 -8.90
N ALA A 73 -12.72 13.13 -9.11
CA ALA A 73 -12.03 13.66 -10.28
C ALA A 73 -12.49 13.01 -11.58
N LEU A 74 -12.97 11.77 -11.52
CA LEU A 74 -13.46 11.03 -12.68
C LEU A 74 -14.97 11.16 -12.88
N GLU A 75 -15.66 11.88 -12.00
CA GLU A 75 -17.10 12.10 -12.10
C GLU A 75 -17.42 12.71 -13.45
N LYS A 76 -18.45 12.17 -14.10
CA LYS A 76 -18.90 12.60 -15.45
C LYS A 76 -17.91 12.24 -16.57
N ARG A 77 -16.87 11.46 -16.30
CA ARG A 77 -15.98 10.98 -17.32
C ARG A 77 -16.41 9.58 -17.79
N PRO A 78 -16.23 9.25 -19.08
CA PRO A 78 -16.70 7.98 -19.62
C PRO A 78 -15.71 6.83 -19.33
N LEU A 79 -15.37 6.59 -18.09
CA LEU A 79 -14.52 5.49 -17.70
C LEU A 79 -15.36 4.36 -17.09
N SER A 80 -15.06 3.12 -17.51
CA SER A 80 -15.73 1.95 -16.96
C SER A 80 -15.28 1.70 -15.52
N ALA A 81 -16.09 0.96 -14.78
CA ALA A 81 -15.73 0.56 -13.41
C ALA A 81 -14.43 -0.24 -13.39
N GLU A 82 -14.20 -1.08 -14.41
CA GLU A 82 -12.97 -1.86 -14.52
C GLU A 82 -11.73 -1.00 -14.65
N LYS A 83 -11.80 0.03 -15.51
CA LYS A 83 -10.70 0.98 -15.69
C LYS A 83 -10.44 1.79 -14.43
N THR A 84 -11.50 2.18 -13.75
CA THR A 84 -11.40 2.92 -12.47
C THR A 84 -10.73 2.08 -11.41
N ASP A 85 -11.10 0.81 -11.28
CA ASP A 85 -10.50 -0.11 -10.33
C ASP A 85 -9.04 -0.39 -10.66
N ALA A 86 -8.72 -0.55 -11.94
CA ALA A 86 -7.33 -0.75 -12.38
C ALA A 86 -6.47 0.48 -12.06
N LEU A 87 -7.01 1.68 -12.25
CA LEU A 87 -6.32 2.92 -11.93
C LEU A 87 -6.05 3.02 -10.42
N PHE A 88 -7.03 2.70 -9.61
CA PHE A 88 -6.86 2.71 -8.15
C PHE A 88 -5.80 1.71 -7.70
N SER A 89 -5.81 0.50 -8.26
CA SER A 89 -4.80 -0.52 -7.97
C SER A 89 -3.41 -0.05 -8.35
N LYS A 90 -3.28 0.63 -9.49
CA LYS A 90 -2.01 1.19 -9.94
C LYS A 90 -1.49 2.26 -8.98
N ILE A 91 -2.36 3.14 -8.52
CA ILE A 91 -1.99 4.18 -7.56
C ILE A 91 -1.49 3.55 -6.26
N LEU A 92 -2.19 2.56 -5.74
CA LEU A 92 -1.77 1.85 -4.52
C LEU A 92 -0.43 1.15 -4.72
N SER A 93 -0.24 0.52 -5.87
CA SER A 93 1.02 -0.14 -6.20
C SER A 93 2.18 0.84 -6.25
N ASP A 94 1.98 2.00 -6.88
CA ASP A 94 3.01 3.04 -6.97
C ASP A 94 3.41 3.55 -5.58
N ILE A 95 2.44 3.69 -4.68
CA ILE A 95 2.71 4.08 -3.29
C ILE A 95 3.52 3.01 -2.57
N ARG A 96 3.17 1.74 -2.73
CA ARG A 96 3.88 0.62 -2.10
C ARG A 96 5.31 0.49 -2.61
N VAL A 97 5.52 0.72 -3.90
CA VAL A 97 6.83 0.60 -4.55
C VAL A 97 7.83 1.62 -3.99
N LEU A 98 7.35 2.77 -3.51
CA LEU A 98 8.22 3.74 -2.88
C LEU A 98 8.93 3.17 -1.64
N GLY A 99 8.32 2.18 -0.98
CA GLY A 99 8.95 1.50 0.16
C GLY A 99 9.13 2.36 1.39
N GLU A 100 8.46 3.48 1.48
CA GLU A 100 8.57 4.39 2.60
C GLU A 100 7.58 4.06 3.70
N ARG A 101 7.97 4.31 4.96
CA ARG A 101 7.10 4.09 6.11
C ARG A 101 6.09 5.20 6.29
N GLU A 102 6.46 6.39 5.87
CA GLU A 102 5.62 7.59 5.96
C GLU A 102 5.70 8.35 4.64
N ILE A 103 4.61 8.97 4.27
CA ILE A 103 4.52 9.73 3.01
C ILE A 103 3.69 10.99 3.26
N HIS A 104 4.14 12.10 2.72
CA HIS A 104 3.39 13.34 2.79
C HIS A 104 2.14 13.27 1.92
N SER A 105 1.05 13.86 2.39
CA SER A 105 -0.21 13.87 1.65
C SER A 105 -0.06 14.52 0.27
N GLU A 106 0.82 15.51 0.14
CA GLU A 106 1.13 16.14 -1.14
C GLU A 106 1.70 15.16 -2.15
N LYS A 107 2.55 14.25 -1.68
CA LYS A 107 3.16 13.22 -2.56
C LYS A 107 2.10 12.26 -3.09
N ILE A 108 1.13 11.91 -2.25
CA ILE A 108 0.01 11.06 -2.67
C ILE A 108 -0.80 11.77 -3.75
N GLY A 109 -1.04 13.07 -3.56
CA GLY A 109 -1.73 13.90 -4.56
C GLY A 109 -1.00 13.92 -5.89
N GLU A 110 0.34 14.04 -5.87
CA GLU A 110 1.16 14.00 -7.08
C GLU A 110 1.04 12.66 -7.81
N ILE A 111 1.11 11.58 -7.08
CA ILE A 111 0.99 10.22 -7.64
C ILE A 111 -0.38 10.06 -8.31
N MET A 112 -1.43 10.50 -7.63
CA MET A 112 -2.79 10.44 -8.16
C MET A 112 -2.93 11.29 -9.42
N MET A 113 -2.42 12.51 -9.40
CA MET A 113 -2.48 13.40 -10.57
C MET A 113 -1.74 12.83 -11.77
N ASN A 114 -0.56 12.26 -11.56
CA ASN A 114 0.20 11.65 -12.64
C ASN A 114 -0.53 10.46 -13.25
N ALA A 115 -1.16 9.64 -12.41
CA ALA A 115 -1.94 8.51 -12.88
C ALA A 115 -3.18 8.96 -13.68
N LEU A 116 -3.86 9.99 -13.22
CA LEU A 116 -5.03 10.55 -13.92
C LEU A 116 -4.64 11.17 -15.27
N LYS A 117 -3.49 11.82 -15.33
CA LYS A 117 -2.99 12.42 -16.56
C LYS A 117 -2.82 11.40 -17.68
N ASP A 118 -2.31 10.21 -17.32
CA ASP A 118 -2.09 9.14 -18.31
C ASP A 118 -3.40 8.53 -18.82
N VAL A 119 -4.47 8.62 -18.02
CA VAL A 119 -5.75 7.99 -18.34
C VAL A 119 -6.73 8.98 -18.96
N ASP A 120 -6.82 10.19 -18.41
CA ASP A 120 -7.80 11.17 -18.84
C ASP A 120 -7.32 12.58 -18.49
N GLN A 121 -7.02 13.38 -19.51
CA GLN A 121 -6.51 14.74 -19.33
C GLN A 121 -7.51 15.67 -18.64
N VAL A 122 -8.79 15.49 -18.90
CA VAL A 122 -9.82 16.32 -18.27
C VAL A 122 -9.90 16.00 -16.76
N ALA A 123 -9.82 14.72 -16.41
CA ALA A 123 -9.80 14.32 -15.00
C ALA A 123 -8.56 14.88 -14.28
N TYR A 124 -7.42 14.95 -14.97
CA TYR A 124 -6.22 15.56 -14.43
C TYR A 124 -6.44 17.04 -14.08
N VAL A 125 -7.05 17.79 -14.99
CA VAL A 125 -7.34 19.21 -14.77
C VAL A 125 -8.32 19.39 -13.61
N LEU A 126 -9.36 18.57 -13.54
CA LEU A 126 -10.31 18.60 -12.44
C LEU A 126 -9.64 18.29 -11.10
N SER A 127 -8.69 17.37 -11.10
CA SER A 127 -7.92 17.03 -9.89
C SER A 127 -7.09 18.21 -9.41
N LEU A 128 -6.46 18.96 -10.31
CA LEU A 128 -5.71 20.17 -9.97
C LEU A 128 -6.59 21.21 -9.31
N ILE A 129 -7.75 21.48 -9.89
CA ILE A 129 -8.71 22.43 -9.35
C ILE A 129 -9.15 22.00 -7.95
N HIS A 130 -9.41 20.72 -7.79
CA HIS A 130 -9.90 20.15 -6.55
C HIS A 130 -8.87 20.25 -5.40
N ILE A 131 -7.61 20.07 -5.72
CA ILE A 131 -6.53 20.16 -4.74
C ILE A 131 -6.32 21.61 -4.29
N SER A 132 -6.46 22.57 -5.21
CA SER A 132 -6.26 23.99 -4.92
C SER A 132 -7.42 24.59 -4.14
N GLU A 133 -8.64 24.19 -4.47
CA GLU A 133 -9.86 24.80 -3.99
C GLU A 133 -10.01 24.80 -2.46
N PRO A 134 -9.75 23.72 -1.74
CA PRO A 134 -9.90 23.72 -0.28
C PRO A 134 -9.08 24.81 0.41
N THR A 135 -7.92 25.10 -0.13
CA THR A 135 -7.04 26.12 0.42
C THR A 135 -7.69 27.51 0.34
N ARG A 136 -8.33 27.82 -0.78
CA ARG A 136 -9.00 29.10 -0.97
C ARG A 136 -10.18 29.28 -0.03
N ARG A 137 -10.93 28.22 0.22
CA ARG A 137 -12.09 28.29 1.11
C ARG A 137 -11.73 28.56 2.54
N ARG A 138 -10.50 28.25 2.93
CA ARG A 138 -10.01 28.49 4.28
C ARG A 138 -9.72 29.96 4.49
N GLY A 139 -9.43 30.62 3.42
CA GLY A 139 -9.08 32.05 3.46
C GLY A 139 -10.14 32.93 4.02
#